data_66d0023cfd96bf922e31110623b4e286
#
_entry.id   66d0023cfd96bf922e31110623b4e286
#
_cell.length_a   1.000
_cell.length_b   1.000
_cell.length_c   1.000
_cell.angle_alpha   90.00
_cell.angle_beta   90.00
_cell.angle_gamma   90.00
#
_symmetry.space_group_name_H-M   'P 1'
#
loop_
_entity.id
_entity.type
_entity.pdbx_description
1 polymer ?
#
loop_
_entity_poly.entity_id
_entity_poly.type
_entity_poly.pdbx_seq_one_letter_code
_entity_poly.pdbx_strand_id
1 'polypeptide(L)'
;KARPSCATEVATLAITAMKRAMLCLKNYDLIGKNILCLGDDDLVSIALGFLLKKLFPHTFYQNTKITVIDIDKRIIEYINDIAMKESLPIKCEYADLRNSLSNKFKNRFDCFFTDPPYTLEGMNLFLSRGIEALKSHSDLNIYFSFAHKSSIYQLNMQKNFLTMGLAVSAVTLKFNTYEGAGIIGNTGQMIVLKTTDITKPLIKSTYKNLLYTGEFTKTIRFYKCKKCGKITKIGNSEKIKNIEILKNTRCCKCNNKIFDLLQRKNITI
;
A
#
# COMPACT_ATOMS: atom_id res chain seq x y z
N LYS A 1 2.85 14.34 8.90
CA LYS A 1 4.28 13.97 8.80
C LYS A 1 4.44 13.18 7.52
N ALA A 2 5.28 13.68 6.59
CA ALA A 2 5.59 12.99 5.34
C ALA A 2 6.04 11.55 5.63
N ARG A 3 5.74 10.60 4.71
CA ARG A 3 6.32 9.25 4.75
C ARG A 3 7.81 9.37 5.07
N PRO A 4 8.38 8.59 6.01
CA PRO A 4 9.82 8.56 6.19
C PRO A 4 10.45 8.21 4.84
N SER A 5 11.45 8.96 4.40
CA SER A 5 12.17 8.84 3.13
C SER A 5 12.97 7.53 2.95
N CYS A 6 12.55 6.45 3.57
CA CYS A 6 13.15 5.11 3.52
C CYS A 6 12.21 4.04 2.93
N ALA A 7 11.05 4.42 2.42
CA ALA A 7 10.36 3.58 1.46
C ALA A 7 11.06 3.84 0.11
N THR A 8 11.92 2.95 -0.34
CA THR A 8 12.16 2.74 -1.76
C THR A 8 10.76 2.73 -2.39
N GLU A 9 10.46 3.71 -3.23
CA GLU A 9 9.21 3.76 -3.97
C GLU A 9 9.15 2.45 -4.77
N VAL A 10 8.32 1.54 -4.31
CA VAL A 10 8.07 0.27 -4.98
C VAL A 10 7.05 0.59 -6.04
N ALA A 11 7.53 0.80 -7.27
CA ALA A 11 6.64 1.07 -8.39
C ALA A 11 5.97 -0.24 -8.84
N THR A 12 4.66 -0.27 -8.83
CA THR A 12 3.89 -1.34 -9.46
C THR A 12 4.01 -1.24 -10.97
N LEU A 13 4.32 -2.35 -11.63
CA LEU A 13 4.34 -2.39 -13.10
C LEU A 13 2.92 -2.13 -13.65
N ALA A 14 2.83 -1.34 -14.71
CA ALA A 14 1.56 -1.02 -15.38
C ALA A 14 0.73 -2.29 -15.72
N ILE A 15 1.40 -3.40 -16.03
CA ILE A 15 0.74 -4.69 -16.27
C ILE A 15 0.02 -5.22 -15.01
N THR A 16 0.55 -4.97 -13.82
CA THR A 16 -0.10 -5.38 -12.55
C THR A 16 -1.35 -4.55 -12.29
N ALA A 17 -1.29 -3.23 -12.47
CA ALA A 17 -2.47 -2.37 -12.35
C ALA A 17 -3.57 -2.79 -13.35
N MET A 18 -3.19 -3.12 -14.59
CA MET A 18 -4.15 -3.62 -15.58
C MET A 18 -4.73 -5.00 -15.22
N LYS A 19 -3.92 -5.94 -14.69
CA LYS A 19 -4.43 -7.21 -14.17
C LYS A 19 -5.45 -7.02 -13.05
N ARG A 20 -5.23 -6.06 -12.14
CA ARG A 20 -6.18 -5.72 -11.07
C ARG A 20 -7.48 -5.16 -11.65
N ALA A 21 -7.40 -4.27 -12.65
CA ALA A 21 -8.57 -3.74 -13.35
C ALA A 21 -9.37 -4.85 -14.08
N MET A 22 -8.68 -5.77 -14.74
CA MET A 22 -9.32 -6.93 -15.38
C MET A 22 -9.98 -7.89 -14.37
N LEU A 23 -9.38 -8.07 -13.18
CA LEU A 23 -9.97 -8.85 -12.10
C LEU A 23 -11.26 -8.20 -11.59
N CYS A 24 -11.29 -6.87 -11.45
CA CYS A 24 -12.48 -6.10 -11.11
C CYS A 24 -13.61 -6.30 -12.15
N LEU A 25 -13.27 -6.20 -13.45
CA LEU A 25 -14.22 -6.43 -14.52
C LEU A 25 -14.78 -7.87 -14.49
N LYS A 26 -13.89 -8.87 -14.33
CA LYS A 26 -14.27 -10.28 -14.23
C LYS A 26 -15.24 -10.58 -13.10
N ASN A 27 -15.10 -9.85 -11.99
CA ASN A 27 -15.96 -10.01 -10.82
C ASN A 27 -17.22 -9.11 -10.86
N TYR A 28 -17.50 -8.47 -12.01
CA TYR A 28 -18.66 -7.58 -12.20
C TYR A 28 -18.67 -6.32 -11.32
N ASP A 29 -17.48 -5.87 -10.85
CA ASP A 29 -17.34 -4.73 -9.95
C ASP A 29 -16.90 -3.44 -10.64
N LEU A 30 -16.77 -3.46 -12.00
CA LEU A 30 -16.27 -2.31 -12.72
C LEU A 30 -17.41 -1.41 -13.23
N ILE A 31 -18.40 -1.99 -13.94
CA ILE A 31 -19.38 -1.23 -14.71
C ILE A 31 -20.55 -0.81 -13.82
N GLY A 32 -20.85 0.49 -13.79
CA GLY A 32 -21.95 1.04 -13.00
C GLY A 32 -21.72 1.04 -11.49
N LYS A 33 -20.47 0.88 -11.03
CA LYS A 33 -20.12 0.75 -9.61
C LYS A 33 -19.43 1.98 -9.06
N ASN A 34 -19.54 2.17 -7.75
CA ASN A 34 -18.72 3.11 -7.00
C ASN A 34 -17.52 2.36 -6.44
N ILE A 35 -16.34 2.60 -6.96
CA ILE A 35 -15.09 1.90 -6.64
C ILE A 35 -14.23 2.81 -5.77
N LEU A 36 -13.61 2.26 -4.73
CA LEU A 36 -12.69 2.99 -3.88
C LEU A 36 -11.28 2.41 -4.00
N CYS A 37 -10.27 3.28 -4.13
CA CYS A 37 -8.86 2.93 -3.98
C CYS A 37 -8.32 3.59 -2.71
N LEU A 38 -7.90 2.79 -1.73
CA LEU A 38 -7.31 3.24 -0.46
C LEU A 38 -5.79 3.11 -0.53
N GLY A 39 -5.10 4.24 -0.72
CA GLY A 39 -3.69 4.26 -1.08
C GLY A 39 -3.52 3.74 -2.51
N ASP A 40 -3.27 4.62 -3.47
CA ASP A 40 -3.24 4.24 -4.90
C ASP A 40 -1.89 4.60 -5.56
N ASP A 41 -0.80 4.38 -4.83
CA ASP A 41 0.56 4.49 -5.38
C ASP A 41 0.85 3.47 -6.49
N ASP A 42 0.02 2.44 -6.58
CA ASP A 42 -0.01 1.42 -7.65
C ASP A 42 -0.79 1.85 -8.90
N LEU A 43 -1.44 3.02 -8.89
CA LEU A 43 -2.19 3.60 -10.01
C LEU A 43 -3.31 2.69 -10.56
N VAL A 44 -3.94 1.90 -9.70
CA VAL A 44 -5.05 1.01 -10.06
C VAL A 44 -6.23 1.81 -10.58
N SER A 45 -6.51 2.97 -9.99
CA SER A 45 -7.60 3.87 -10.46
C SER A 45 -7.43 4.27 -11.92
N ILE A 46 -6.21 4.58 -12.34
CA ILE A 46 -5.89 4.94 -13.73
C ILE A 46 -6.14 3.75 -14.65
N ALA A 47 -5.71 2.53 -14.27
CA ALA A 47 -5.95 1.33 -15.06
C ALA A 47 -7.44 1.01 -15.20
N LEU A 48 -8.23 1.17 -14.12
CA LEU A 48 -9.69 1.04 -14.15
C LEU A 48 -10.31 2.06 -15.09
N GLY A 49 -9.90 3.32 -15.02
CA GLY A 49 -10.38 4.40 -15.89
C GLY A 49 -10.08 4.15 -17.37
N PHE A 50 -8.86 3.75 -17.71
CA PHE A 50 -8.50 3.42 -19.09
C PHE A 50 -9.23 2.16 -19.60
N LEU A 51 -9.45 1.16 -18.75
CA LEU A 51 -10.24 -0.02 -19.12
C LEU A 51 -11.68 0.38 -19.46
N LEU A 52 -12.31 1.23 -18.64
CA LEU A 52 -13.64 1.78 -18.94
C LEU A 52 -13.66 2.55 -20.27
N LYS A 53 -12.69 3.43 -20.49
CA LYS A 53 -12.55 4.20 -21.75
C LYS A 53 -12.39 3.28 -22.95
N LYS A 54 -11.67 2.17 -22.81
CA LYS A 54 -11.51 1.18 -23.88
C LYS A 54 -12.78 0.40 -24.17
N LEU A 55 -13.54 0.05 -23.11
CA LEU A 55 -14.81 -0.69 -23.26
C LEU A 55 -15.93 0.19 -23.82
N PHE A 56 -15.92 1.48 -23.52
CA PHE A 56 -16.98 2.44 -23.85
C PHE A 56 -16.42 3.70 -24.52
N PRO A 57 -15.85 3.60 -25.75
CA PRO A 57 -15.13 4.72 -26.37
C PRO A 57 -16.03 5.90 -26.78
N HIS A 58 -17.33 5.67 -26.96
CA HIS A 58 -18.30 6.67 -27.47
C HIS A 58 -19.40 7.04 -26.45
N THR A 59 -19.39 6.46 -25.27
CA THR A 59 -20.36 6.73 -24.22
C THR A 59 -19.69 7.23 -22.96
N PHE A 60 -20.36 8.16 -22.28
CA PHE A 60 -19.96 8.48 -20.92
C PHE A 60 -20.05 7.19 -20.09
N TYR A 61 -19.06 6.97 -19.21
CA TYR A 61 -18.95 5.80 -18.30
C TYR A 61 -20.12 5.76 -17.32
N GLN A 62 -21.34 5.67 -17.86
CA GLN A 62 -22.57 5.91 -17.15
C GLN A 62 -22.58 5.18 -15.82
N ASN A 63 -22.57 6.00 -14.76
CA ASN A 63 -22.67 5.61 -13.36
C ASN A 63 -21.43 4.96 -12.71
N THR A 64 -20.34 4.68 -13.41
CA THR A 64 -19.10 4.25 -12.72
C THR A 64 -18.39 5.47 -12.13
N LYS A 65 -18.04 5.38 -10.85
CA LYS A 65 -17.25 6.41 -10.15
C LYS A 65 -16.08 5.72 -9.45
N ILE A 66 -14.89 6.26 -9.66
CA ILE A 66 -13.68 5.80 -9.00
C ILE A 66 -13.22 6.90 -8.04
N THR A 67 -13.11 6.57 -6.78
CA THR A 67 -12.62 7.50 -5.75
C THR A 67 -11.28 7.00 -5.23
N VAL A 68 -10.29 7.87 -5.19
CA VAL A 68 -8.98 7.61 -4.60
C VAL A 68 -8.88 8.38 -3.29
N ILE A 69 -8.45 7.72 -2.23
CA ILE A 69 -8.11 8.36 -0.95
C ILE A 69 -6.64 8.06 -0.66
N ASP A 70 -5.81 9.09 -0.63
CA ASP A 70 -4.38 8.98 -0.34
C ASP A 70 -3.91 10.11 0.57
N ILE A 71 -2.78 9.89 1.26
CA ILE A 71 -2.07 10.90 2.06
C ILE A 71 -0.95 11.58 1.26
N ASP A 72 -0.53 11.02 0.13
CA ASP A 72 0.53 11.59 -0.71
C ASP A 72 -0.07 12.53 -1.77
N LYS A 73 0.14 13.82 -1.56
CA LYS A 73 -0.35 14.86 -2.48
C LYS A 73 0.23 14.72 -3.89
N ARG A 74 1.46 14.22 -4.04
CA ARG A 74 2.10 14.04 -5.36
C ARG A 74 1.35 12.99 -6.19
N ILE A 75 0.92 11.89 -5.54
CA ILE A 75 0.13 10.85 -6.18
C ILE A 75 -1.25 11.39 -6.56
N ILE A 76 -1.89 12.12 -5.65
CA ILE A 76 -3.19 12.77 -5.91
C ILE A 76 -3.12 13.72 -7.10
N GLU A 77 -2.11 14.60 -7.15
CA GLU A 77 -1.88 15.54 -8.25
C GLU A 77 -1.67 14.79 -9.56
N TYR A 78 -0.79 13.78 -9.57
CA TYR A 78 -0.50 12.96 -10.75
C TYR A 78 -1.75 12.24 -11.29
N ILE A 79 -2.55 11.62 -10.41
CA ILE A 79 -3.78 10.93 -10.83
C ILE A 79 -4.81 11.94 -11.36
N ASN A 80 -4.97 13.10 -10.71
CA ASN A 80 -5.90 14.14 -11.15
C ASN A 80 -5.52 14.69 -12.53
N ASP A 81 -4.23 14.93 -12.78
CA ASP A 81 -3.74 15.42 -14.08
C ASP A 81 -4.08 14.44 -15.21
N ILE A 82 -3.84 13.13 -14.99
CA ILE A 82 -4.19 12.10 -15.97
C ILE A 82 -5.71 11.99 -16.11
N ALA A 83 -6.45 11.98 -15.00
CA ALA A 83 -7.90 11.86 -15.02
C ALA A 83 -8.54 13.02 -15.81
N MET A 84 -8.06 14.24 -15.63
CA MET A 84 -8.51 15.41 -16.36
C MET A 84 -8.15 15.31 -17.84
N LYS A 85 -6.88 15.05 -18.16
CA LYS A 85 -6.39 14.96 -19.54
C LYS A 85 -7.12 13.88 -20.34
N GLU A 86 -7.37 12.75 -19.73
CA GLU A 86 -7.97 11.58 -20.38
C GLU A 86 -9.49 11.47 -20.17
N SER A 87 -10.09 12.41 -19.44
CA SER A 87 -11.53 12.45 -19.10
C SER A 87 -11.97 11.14 -18.40
N LEU A 88 -11.18 10.66 -17.41
CA LEU A 88 -11.49 9.46 -16.66
C LEU A 88 -12.42 9.76 -15.48
N PRO A 89 -13.33 8.84 -15.08
CA PRO A 89 -14.29 9.03 -14.00
C PRO A 89 -13.64 8.87 -12.60
N ILE A 90 -12.50 9.52 -12.37
CA ILE A 90 -11.70 9.42 -11.17
C ILE A 90 -11.80 10.73 -10.38
N LYS A 91 -11.98 10.62 -9.08
CA LYS A 91 -11.91 11.70 -8.12
C LYS A 91 -10.96 11.37 -6.99
N CYS A 92 -9.97 12.23 -6.75
CA CYS A 92 -9.02 12.05 -5.66
C CYS A 92 -9.38 12.91 -4.46
N GLU A 93 -9.15 12.37 -3.26
CA GLU A 93 -9.37 13.03 -1.98
C GLU A 93 -8.15 12.81 -1.07
N TYR A 94 -7.68 13.90 -0.48
CA TYR A 94 -6.59 13.84 0.51
C TYR A 94 -7.14 13.43 1.87
N ALA A 95 -6.64 12.34 2.43
CA ALA A 95 -6.92 11.98 3.82
C ALA A 95 -5.80 11.09 4.41
N ASP A 96 -5.57 11.26 5.72
CA ASP A 96 -4.76 10.33 6.50
C ASP A 96 -5.68 9.25 7.09
N LEU A 97 -5.52 8.01 6.61
CA LEU A 97 -6.32 6.85 7.05
C LEU A 97 -6.10 6.47 8.52
N ARG A 98 -5.08 7.03 9.19
CA ARG A 98 -4.97 6.93 10.65
C ARG A 98 -6.13 7.60 11.36
N ASN A 99 -6.72 8.63 10.79
CA ASN A 99 -7.93 9.26 11.28
C ASN A 99 -9.18 8.46 10.87
N SER A 100 -10.28 8.66 11.59
CA SER A 100 -11.56 8.10 11.21
C SER A 100 -11.98 8.60 9.84
N LEU A 101 -12.59 7.72 9.04
CA LEU A 101 -13.06 8.08 7.72
C LEU A 101 -14.18 9.13 7.80
N SER A 102 -14.11 10.16 6.95
CA SER A 102 -15.16 11.18 6.88
C SER A 102 -16.51 10.56 6.50
N ASN A 103 -17.59 11.04 7.09
CA ASN A 103 -18.96 10.54 6.83
C ASN A 103 -19.35 10.62 5.34
N LYS A 104 -18.73 11.53 4.57
CA LYS A 104 -18.97 11.62 3.12
C LYS A 104 -18.54 10.37 2.34
N PHE A 105 -17.72 9.50 2.94
CA PHE A 105 -17.23 8.27 2.30
C PHE A 105 -17.86 7.00 2.84
N LYS A 106 -18.54 7.05 4.00
CA LYS A 106 -19.10 5.87 4.64
C LYS A 106 -20.34 5.33 3.89
N ASN A 107 -20.45 4.00 3.81
CA ASN A 107 -21.57 3.28 3.21
C ASN A 107 -21.89 3.67 1.75
N ARG A 108 -20.85 3.90 0.93
CA ARG A 108 -21.02 4.43 -0.45
C ARG A 108 -20.48 3.55 -1.56
N PHE A 109 -19.52 2.70 -1.26
CA PHE A 109 -18.78 1.97 -2.28
C PHE A 109 -19.25 0.54 -2.43
N ASP A 110 -19.17 0.03 -3.66
CA ASP A 110 -19.54 -1.33 -4.02
C ASP A 110 -18.37 -2.31 -3.84
N CYS A 111 -17.15 -1.83 -4.00
CA CYS A 111 -15.92 -2.57 -3.76
C CYS A 111 -14.75 -1.62 -3.45
N PHE A 112 -13.64 -2.15 -2.94
CA PHE A 112 -12.43 -1.36 -2.84
C PHE A 112 -11.15 -2.14 -3.11
N PHE A 113 -10.11 -1.40 -3.53
CA PHE A 113 -8.74 -1.85 -3.68
C PHE A 113 -7.87 -1.27 -2.58
N THR A 114 -6.91 -2.06 -2.11
CA THR A 114 -5.87 -1.55 -1.21
C THR A 114 -4.61 -2.41 -1.27
N ASP A 115 -3.45 -1.75 -1.19
CA ASP A 115 -2.12 -2.35 -1.00
C ASP A 115 -1.49 -1.65 0.23
N PRO A 116 -1.86 -2.08 1.46
CA PRO A 116 -1.49 -1.39 2.69
C PRO A 116 -0.02 -1.66 3.07
N PRO A 117 0.53 -0.93 4.05
CA PRO A 117 1.80 -1.32 4.68
C PRO A 117 1.80 -2.78 5.10
N TYR A 118 2.88 -3.53 4.78
CA TYR A 118 2.96 -4.99 4.95
C TYR A 118 3.15 -5.43 6.41
N THR A 119 2.34 -4.89 7.31
CA THR A 119 2.22 -5.21 8.73
C THR A 119 0.78 -5.64 9.05
N LEU A 120 0.55 -6.35 10.16
CA LEU A 120 -0.82 -6.69 10.59
C LEU A 120 -1.60 -5.43 10.93
N GLU A 121 -0.93 -4.45 11.49
CA GLU A 121 -1.48 -3.14 11.83
C GLU A 121 -1.91 -2.37 10.58
N GLY A 122 -1.06 -2.33 9.54
CA GLY A 122 -1.37 -1.72 8.25
C GLY A 122 -2.57 -2.39 7.59
N MET A 123 -2.55 -3.72 7.52
CA MET A 123 -3.67 -4.51 7.02
C MET A 123 -4.97 -4.18 7.77
N ASN A 124 -4.94 -4.24 9.11
CA ASN A 124 -6.12 -4.03 9.94
C ASN A 124 -6.69 -2.62 9.78
N LEU A 125 -5.83 -1.61 9.71
CA LEU A 125 -6.25 -0.22 9.55
C LEU A 125 -6.91 0.00 8.18
N PHE A 126 -6.24 -0.38 7.10
CA PHE A 126 -6.73 -0.12 5.75
C PHE A 126 -8.00 -0.93 5.45
N LEU A 127 -8.06 -2.21 5.86
CA LEU A 127 -9.30 -3.00 5.75
C LEU A 127 -10.43 -2.39 6.58
N SER A 128 -10.16 -1.92 7.81
CA SER A 128 -11.18 -1.27 8.63
C SER A 128 -11.75 -0.02 7.96
N ARG A 129 -10.90 0.83 7.37
CA ARG A 129 -11.35 2.03 6.63
C ARG A 129 -12.13 1.68 5.38
N GLY A 130 -11.70 0.64 4.65
CA GLY A 130 -12.43 0.13 3.50
C GLY A 130 -13.82 -0.41 3.88
N ILE A 131 -13.91 -1.20 4.95
CA ILE A 131 -15.18 -1.74 5.46
C ILE A 131 -16.14 -0.61 5.87
N GLU A 132 -15.64 0.45 6.54
CA GLU A 132 -16.47 1.63 6.86
C GLU A 132 -17.02 2.33 5.60
N ALA A 133 -16.30 2.24 4.48
CA ALA A 133 -16.65 2.88 3.21
C ALA A 133 -17.63 2.04 2.38
N LEU A 134 -17.58 0.72 2.48
CA LEU A 134 -18.45 -0.18 1.74
C LEU A 134 -19.92 0.01 2.12
N LYS A 135 -20.82 -0.19 1.17
CA LYS A 135 -22.26 -0.32 1.43
C LYS A 135 -22.50 -1.45 2.41
N SER A 136 -23.60 -1.36 3.17
CA SER A 136 -23.99 -2.38 4.16
C SER A 136 -24.66 -3.58 3.50
N HIS A 137 -23.94 -4.30 2.64
CA HIS A 137 -24.38 -5.50 1.95
C HIS A 137 -23.37 -6.62 2.13
N SER A 138 -23.85 -7.87 2.11
CA SER A 138 -22.99 -9.05 1.98
C SER A 138 -22.47 -9.19 0.56
N ASP A 139 -21.47 -10.04 0.38
CA ASP A 139 -20.86 -10.42 -0.90
C ASP A 139 -20.16 -9.29 -1.68
N LEU A 140 -19.89 -8.14 -1.05
CA LEU A 140 -19.07 -7.09 -1.67
C LEU A 140 -17.60 -7.51 -1.68
N ASN A 141 -16.94 -7.30 -2.82
CA ASN A 141 -15.55 -7.70 -3.01
C ASN A 141 -14.57 -6.64 -2.44
N ILE A 142 -13.50 -7.14 -1.85
CA ILE A 142 -12.34 -6.39 -1.38
C ILE A 142 -11.12 -6.94 -2.09
N TYR A 143 -10.44 -6.12 -2.86
CA TYR A 143 -9.22 -6.47 -3.60
C TYR A 143 -8.01 -6.08 -2.76
N PHE A 144 -7.49 -7.04 -2.03
CA PHE A 144 -6.43 -6.85 -1.06
C PHE A 144 -5.10 -7.39 -1.59
N SER A 145 -4.17 -6.50 -1.87
CA SER A 145 -2.79 -6.85 -2.25
C SER A 145 -1.91 -6.93 -1.01
N PHE A 146 -1.02 -7.91 -0.96
CA PHE A 146 -0.10 -8.03 0.16
C PHE A 146 1.18 -8.79 -0.21
N ALA A 147 2.28 -8.52 0.50
CA ALA A 147 3.52 -9.28 0.33
C ALA A 147 3.35 -10.74 0.78
N HIS A 148 4.14 -11.65 0.20
CA HIS A 148 4.24 -13.02 0.71
C HIS A 148 4.82 -13.03 2.12
N LYS A 149 4.21 -13.81 3.00
CA LYS A 149 4.59 -13.92 4.42
C LYS A 149 4.73 -15.37 4.84
N SER A 150 5.41 -15.60 5.98
CA SER A 150 5.50 -16.93 6.59
C SER A 150 4.12 -17.50 6.96
N SER A 151 4.01 -18.82 7.08
CA SER A 151 2.75 -19.48 7.39
C SER A 151 2.11 -19.00 8.70
N ILE A 152 2.92 -18.75 9.73
CA ILE A 152 2.40 -18.21 11.00
C ILE A 152 1.86 -16.78 10.84
N TYR A 153 2.48 -15.95 10.00
CA TYR A 153 1.99 -14.63 9.70
C TYR A 153 0.67 -14.70 8.91
N GLN A 154 0.59 -15.61 7.91
CA GLN A 154 -0.63 -15.82 7.14
C GLN A 154 -1.77 -16.31 8.04
N LEU A 155 -1.50 -17.18 9.02
CA LEU A 155 -2.49 -17.62 10.01
C LEU A 155 -3.02 -16.43 10.82
N ASN A 156 -2.16 -15.48 11.23
CA ASN A 156 -2.60 -14.27 11.91
C ASN A 156 -3.44 -13.34 11.01
N MET A 157 -3.09 -13.22 9.73
CA MET A 157 -3.93 -12.50 8.75
C MET A 157 -5.33 -13.13 8.66
N GLN A 158 -5.41 -14.46 8.52
CA GLN A 158 -6.69 -15.20 8.44
C GLN A 158 -7.54 -15.01 9.71
N LYS A 159 -6.91 -15.04 10.90
CA LYS A 159 -7.62 -14.74 12.17
C LYS A 159 -8.21 -13.34 12.16
N ASN A 160 -7.48 -12.35 11.64
CA ASN A 160 -7.99 -10.98 11.56
C ASN A 160 -9.11 -10.86 10.53
N PHE A 161 -9.03 -11.51 9.37
CA PHE A 161 -10.13 -11.58 8.41
C PHE A 161 -11.38 -12.16 9.05
N LEU A 162 -11.25 -13.29 9.74
CA LEU A 162 -12.36 -13.92 10.45
C LEU A 162 -12.96 -13.00 11.52
N THR A 163 -12.12 -12.30 12.30
CA THR A 163 -12.56 -11.35 13.32
C THR A 163 -13.31 -10.16 12.71
N MET A 164 -12.93 -9.73 11.49
CA MET A 164 -13.66 -8.72 10.72
C MET A 164 -14.92 -9.26 10.05
N GLY A 165 -15.22 -10.56 10.12
CA GLY A 165 -16.33 -11.20 9.40
C GLY A 165 -16.12 -11.22 7.89
N LEU A 166 -14.87 -11.36 7.42
CA LEU A 166 -14.54 -11.43 6.00
C LEU A 166 -14.29 -12.88 5.58
N ALA A 167 -14.88 -13.28 4.45
CA ALA A 167 -14.61 -14.55 3.79
C ALA A 167 -13.50 -14.39 2.75
N VAL A 168 -12.56 -15.34 2.71
CA VAL A 168 -11.56 -15.40 1.63
C VAL A 168 -12.18 -16.09 0.42
N SER A 169 -12.35 -15.36 -0.67
CA SER A 169 -12.92 -15.89 -1.92
C SER A 169 -11.86 -16.44 -2.87
N ALA A 170 -10.70 -15.77 -2.96
CA ALA A 170 -9.59 -16.24 -3.81
C ALA A 170 -8.24 -15.75 -3.27
N VAL A 171 -7.19 -16.54 -3.51
CA VAL A 171 -5.81 -16.16 -3.26
C VAL A 171 -4.99 -16.48 -4.51
N THR A 172 -4.38 -15.46 -5.12
CA THR A 172 -3.51 -15.64 -6.28
C THR A 172 -2.09 -15.24 -5.89
N LEU A 173 -1.22 -16.23 -5.77
CA LEU A 173 0.19 -16.03 -5.46
C LEU A 173 0.92 -15.40 -6.63
N LYS A 174 1.93 -14.56 -6.36
CA LYS A 174 2.75 -13.88 -7.39
C LYS A 174 1.93 -13.08 -8.41
N PHE A 175 0.76 -12.62 -8.01
CA PHE A 175 -0.12 -11.83 -8.89
C PHE A 175 0.47 -10.46 -9.19
N ASN A 176 0.98 -9.79 -8.15
CA ASN A 176 1.56 -8.46 -8.25
C ASN A 176 3.05 -8.57 -8.57
N THR A 177 3.53 -7.69 -9.44
CA THR A 177 4.97 -7.53 -9.75
C THR A 177 5.34 -6.08 -9.50
N TYR A 178 6.45 -5.86 -8.77
CA TYR A 178 6.93 -4.55 -8.35
C TYR A 178 8.35 -4.34 -8.85
N GLU A 179 8.71 -3.09 -9.17
CA GLU A 179 10.10 -2.69 -9.40
C GLU A 179 10.72 -2.20 -8.09
N GLY A 180 11.99 -2.52 -7.87
CA GLY A 180 12.73 -2.04 -6.68
C GLY A 180 12.38 -2.73 -5.36
N ALA A 181 11.45 -3.69 -5.35
CA ALA A 181 10.96 -4.37 -4.15
C ALA A 181 11.76 -5.64 -3.81
N GLY A 182 13.08 -5.65 -4.00
CA GLY A 182 13.94 -6.83 -3.77
C GLY A 182 13.79 -7.48 -2.38
N ILE A 183 13.39 -6.71 -1.35
CA ILE A 183 13.15 -7.21 0.01
C ILE A 183 11.98 -8.21 0.05
N ILE A 184 10.98 -8.06 -0.82
CA ILE A 184 9.81 -8.94 -0.91
C ILE A 184 9.87 -9.85 -2.16
N GLY A 185 11.04 -9.95 -2.79
CA GLY A 185 11.23 -10.75 -4.00
C GLY A 185 10.51 -10.20 -5.23
N ASN A 186 10.25 -8.89 -5.27
CA ASN A 186 9.56 -8.14 -6.34
C ASN A 186 8.15 -8.68 -6.68
N THR A 187 7.55 -9.48 -5.82
CA THR A 187 6.22 -10.07 -6.06
C THR A 187 5.34 -10.02 -4.82
N GLY A 188 4.03 -9.93 -5.02
CA GLY A 188 3.01 -10.00 -4.00
C GLY A 188 1.83 -10.86 -4.41
N GLN A 189 0.97 -11.16 -3.46
CA GLN A 189 -0.26 -11.91 -3.68
C GLN A 189 -1.46 -10.95 -3.80
N MET A 190 -2.47 -11.36 -4.54
CA MET A 190 -3.79 -10.75 -4.54
C MET A 190 -4.75 -11.67 -3.79
N ILE A 191 -5.44 -11.13 -2.80
CA ILE A 191 -6.46 -11.81 -2.03
C ILE A 191 -7.78 -11.09 -2.31
N VAL A 192 -8.77 -11.83 -2.77
CA VAL A 192 -10.14 -11.33 -2.89
C VAL A 192 -10.89 -11.77 -1.64
N LEU A 193 -11.32 -10.78 -0.85
CA LEU A 193 -12.14 -10.99 0.32
C LEU A 193 -13.58 -10.60 -0.02
N LYS A 194 -14.55 -11.20 0.66
CA LYS A 194 -15.96 -10.85 0.57
C LYS A 194 -16.51 -10.44 1.93
N THR A 195 -17.37 -9.45 1.93
CA THR A 195 -18.16 -9.09 3.10
C THR A 195 -19.21 -10.17 3.40
N THR A 196 -19.58 -10.27 4.66
CA THR A 196 -20.69 -11.12 5.16
C THR A 196 -21.63 -10.28 6.02
N ASP A 197 -22.73 -10.84 6.49
CA ASP A 197 -23.70 -10.14 7.35
C ASP A 197 -23.12 -9.68 8.70
N ILE A 198 -21.99 -10.29 9.12
CA ILE A 198 -21.28 -9.94 10.36
C ILE A 198 -20.04 -9.08 10.14
N THR A 199 -19.83 -8.58 8.91
CA THR A 199 -18.64 -7.77 8.59
C THR A 199 -18.62 -6.48 9.40
N LYS A 200 -17.49 -6.23 10.04
CA LYS A 200 -17.27 -5.02 10.87
C LYS A 200 -15.81 -4.62 10.90
N PRO A 201 -15.50 -3.31 10.98
CA PRO A 201 -14.14 -2.85 11.12
C PRO A 201 -13.57 -3.21 12.51
N LEU A 202 -12.29 -3.57 12.58
CA LEU A 202 -11.56 -3.75 13.85
C LEU A 202 -11.18 -2.40 14.48
N ILE A 203 -10.84 -1.41 13.64
CA ILE A 203 -10.34 -0.09 14.08
C ILE A 203 -11.37 0.96 13.67
N LYS A 204 -12.08 1.52 14.66
CA LYS A 204 -13.14 2.53 14.45
C LYS A 204 -12.67 3.95 14.76
N SER A 205 -11.69 4.10 15.66
CA SER A 205 -11.19 5.39 16.13
C SER A 205 -9.89 5.80 15.43
N THR A 206 -9.33 6.94 15.83
CA THR A 206 -8.01 7.38 15.37
C THR A 206 -6.93 6.39 15.79
N TYR A 207 -6.12 5.96 14.84
CA TYR A 207 -5.02 5.02 15.03
C TYR A 207 -3.72 5.76 15.36
N LYS A 208 -3.13 5.48 16.52
CA LYS A 208 -1.94 6.18 17.02
C LYS A 208 -0.67 5.33 17.07
N ASN A 209 -0.80 4.01 16.85
CA ASN A 209 0.34 3.09 16.96
C ASN A 209 1.20 3.07 15.68
N LEU A 210 2.29 2.33 15.74
CA LEU A 210 3.19 2.09 14.62
C LEU A 210 2.44 1.40 13.47
N LEU A 211 2.75 1.74 12.23
CA LEU A 211 2.04 1.27 11.05
C LEU A 211 2.97 0.61 10.03
N TYR A 212 4.15 1.18 9.81
CA TYR A 212 5.09 0.73 8.78
C TYR A 212 6.14 -0.21 9.34
N THR A 213 6.57 -1.19 8.54
CA THR A 213 7.62 -2.17 8.93
C THR A 213 8.89 -1.48 9.47
N GLY A 214 9.27 -0.34 8.88
CA GLY A 214 10.42 0.44 9.33
C GLY A 214 10.26 1.12 10.69
N GLU A 215 9.03 1.21 11.21
CA GLU A 215 8.74 1.72 12.55
C GLU A 215 8.89 0.64 13.62
N PHE A 216 8.60 -0.64 13.26
CA PHE A 216 8.72 -1.80 14.18
C PHE A 216 10.13 -2.36 14.30
N THR A 217 10.93 -2.21 13.26
CA THR A 217 12.30 -2.74 13.22
C THR A 217 13.30 -1.61 12.98
N LYS A 218 14.09 -1.30 13.99
CA LYS A 218 15.26 -0.43 13.80
C LYS A 218 16.40 -1.27 13.24
N THR A 219 16.71 -1.09 11.97
CA THR A 219 17.90 -1.70 11.38
C THR A 219 19.11 -0.82 11.65
N ILE A 220 20.07 -1.32 12.41
CA ILE A 220 21.38 -0.71 12.60
C ILE A 220 22.38 -1.47 11.73
N ARG A 221 23.14 -0.73 10.94
CA ARG A 221 24.23 -1.25 10.10
C ARG A 221 25.56 -0.73 10.63
N PHE A 222 26.55 -1.60 10.68
CA PHE A 222 27.91 -1.28 11.09
C PHE A 222 28.81 -1.28 9.88
N TYR A 223 29.39 -0.13 9.55
CA TYR A 223 30.31 0.02 8.43
C TYR A 223 31.72 0.25 8.92
N LYS A 224 32.68 -0.47 8.33
CA LYS A 224 34.11 -0.34 8.60
C LYS A 224 34.78 0.49 7.51
N CYS A 225 35.49 1.54 7.90
CA CYS A 225 36.31 2.32 6.97
C CYS A 225 37.44 1.48 6.41
N LYS A 226 37.58 1.37 5.08
CA LYS A 226 38.62 0.58 4.43
C LYS A 226 40.05 1.07 4.73
N LYS A 227 40.23 2.38 5.01
CA LYS A 227 41.58 2.97 5.23
C LYS A 227 42.01 2.83 6.69
N CYS A 228 41.19 3.13 7.67
CA CYS A 228 41.61 3.19 9.07
C CYS A 228 40.91 2.20 10.01
N GLY A 229 40.03 1.35 9.49
CA GLY A 229 39.31 0.34 10.25
C GLY A 229 38.22 0.87 11.18
N LYS A 230 38.01 2.18 11.29
CA LYS A 230 36.99 2.76 12.17
C LYS A 230 35.60 2.24 11.80
N ILE A 231 34.87 1.78 12.82
CA ILE A 231 33.48 1.31 12.67
C ILE A 231 32.52 2.47 12.95
N THR A 232 31.55 2.65 12.09
CA THR A 232 30.49 3.67 12.20
C THR A 232 29.14 2.97 12.17
N LYS A 233 28.26 3.34 13.13
CA LYS A 233 26.87 2.88 13.17
C LYS A 233 26.02 3.76 12.29
N ILE A 234 25.13 3.14 11.51
CA ILE A 234 24.18 3.81 10.63
C ILE A 234 22.77 3.24 10.87
N GLY A 235 21.77 4.11 10.98
CA GLY A 235 20.39 3.73 11.16
C GLY A 235 19.50 4.93 11.40
N ASN A 236 18.18 4.76 11.29
CA ASN A 236 17.23 5.87 11.43
C ASN A 236 17.28 6.56 12.81
N SER A 237 17.71 5.84 13.86
CA SER A 237 17.91 6.38 15.22
C SER A 237 19.33 6.89 15.47
N GLU A 238 20.26 6.75 14.51
CA GLU A 238 21.65 7.13 14.64
C GLU A 238 21.91 8.53 14.03
N LYS A 239 23.03 9.17 14.38
CA LYS A 239 23.42 10.47 13.79
C LYS A 239 23.57 10.41 12.27
N ILE A 240 23.98 9.26 11.74
CA ILE A 240 24.12 9.01 10.30
C ILE A 240 23.02 8.02 9.90
N LYS A 241 22.09 8.48 9.08
CA LYS A 241 20.89 7.70 8.74
C LYS A 241 21.11 6.65 7.66
N ASN A 242 21.96 6.94 6.67
CA ASN A 242 22.23 6.03 5.53
C ASN A 242 23.69 6.09 5.10
N ILE A 243 24.08 5.15 4.20
CA ILE A 243 25.45 5.05 3.69
C ILE A 243 25.88 6.23 2.81
N GLU A 244 24.94 6.89 2.14
CA GLU A 244 25.22 8.04 1.30
C GLU A 244 25.63 9.24 2.15
N ILE A 245 24.94 9.49 3.26
CA ILE A 245 25.32 10.50 4.24
C ILE A 245 26.71 10.17 4.79
N LEU A 246 27.00 8.89 5.13
CA LEU A 246 28.32 8.50 5.60
C LEU A 246 29.42 8.74 4.56
N LYS A 247 29.17 8.42 3.28
CA LYS A 247 30.10 8.66 2.19
C LYS A 247 30.35 10.17 1.96
N ASN A 248 29.29 10.98 2.09
CA ASN A 248 29.37 12.44 1.94
C ASN A 248 30.09 13.11 3.11
N THR A 249 29.78 12.69 4.35
CA THR A 249 30.45 13.20 5.56
C THR A 249 31.86 12.63 5.75
N ARG A 250 32.19 11.57 5.04
CA ARG A 250 33.50 10.88 5.07
C ARG A 250 33.83 10.29 6.45
N CYS A 251 34.88 9.51 6.53
CA CYS A 251 35.37 8.97 7.79
C CYS A 251 35.96 10.09 8.67
N CYS A 252 35.41 10.30 9.84
CA CYS A 252 35.86 11.34 10.77
C CYS A 252 37.30 11.15 11.29
N LYS A 253 37.93 9.98 11.08
CA LYS A 253 39.31 9.70 11.49
C LYS A 253 40.33 9.92 10.36
N CYS A 254 39.98 9.59 9.09
CA CYS A 254 40.94 9.57 8.00
C CYS A 254 40.41 10.16 6.69
N ASN A 255 39.22 10.77 6.72
CA ASN A 255 38.58 11.44 5.58
C ASN A 255 38.31 10.55 4.35
N ASN A 256 38.32 9.20 4.53
CA ASN A 256 38.05 8.24 3.49
C ASN A 256 36.53 8.15 3.18
N LYS A 257 36.20 7.85 1.92
CA LYS A 257 34.79 7.67 1.47
C LYS A 257 34.38 6.20 1.31
N ILE A 258 35.31 5.26 1.44
CA ILE A 258 35.08 3.85 1.14
C ILE A 258 34.90 3.06 2.43
N PHE A 259 33.77 2.34 2.51
CA PHE A 259 33.38 1.59 3.71
C PHE A 259 32.84 0.22 3.31
N ASP A 260 33.12 -0.79 4.12
CA ASP A 260 32.55 -2.13 4.01
C ASP A 260 31.47 -2.34 5.05
N LEU A 261 30.38 -2.99 4.66
CA LEU A 261 29.34 -3.41 5.60
C LEU A 261 29.87 -4.61 6.40
N LEU A 262 30.03 -4.44 7.71
CA LEU A 262 30.45 -5.51 8.61
C LEU A 262 29.27 -6.34 9.13
N GLN A 263 28.22 -5.67 9.57
CA GLN A 263 27.11 -6.30 10.25
C GLN A 263 25.81 -5.51 10.05
N ARG A 264 24.71 -6.24 10.00
CA ARG A 264 23.34 -5.70 10.07
C ARG A 264 22.65 -6.30 11.28
N LYS A 265 22.14 -5.46 12.19
CA LYS A 265 21.32 -5.87 13.32
C LYS A 265 19.92 -5.29 13.16
N ASN A 266 18.92 -6.12 13.28
CA ASN A 266 17.53 -5.69 13.41
C ASN A 266 17.19 -5.69 14.90
N ILE A 267 16.76 -4.53 15.41
CA ILE A 267 16.28 -4.38 16.78
C ILE A 267 14.76 -4.22 16.67
N THR A 268 14.02 -5.20 17.17
CA THR A 268 12.57 -5.12 17.34
C THR A 268 12.29 -4.24 18.55
N ILE A 269 11.39 -3.29 18.43
CA ILE A 269 10.98 -2.34 19.50
C ILE A 269 9.81 -2.97 20.24
#